data_cc1024da2dadf54af8d4e9e6c29f3b17
#
_entry.id   cc1024da2dadf54af8d4e9e6c29f3b17
#
_cell.length_a   1.000
_cell.length_b   1.000
_cell.length_c   1.000
_cell.angle_alpha   90.00
_cell.angle_beta   90.00
_cell.angle_gamma   90.00
#
_symmetry.space_group_name_H-M   'P 1'
#
loop_
_entity.id
_entity.type
_entity.pdbx_description
1 polymer ?
#
loop_
_entity_poly.entity_id
_entity_poly.type
_entity_poly.pdbx_seq_one_letter_code
_entity_poly.pdbx_strand_id
1 'polypeptide(L)'
;MAESASPHRDLAVNQAKDLACALADAEPLTWGGSVLAARASRRLAELMRRATGRIALSADAAALRPIIESAPRRDLFSDPDLDGESRRPVLVVMDDAATEHEVTRRELEQLCAVHDVRVRSVTLPLGIDERSSSMDRYVALLLQGSFATVYLALGLDRLEEMS
;
A
#
# COMPACT_ATOMS: atom_id res chain seq x y z
N MET A 1 -7.39 -9.55 15.36
CA MET A 1 -7.04 -8.44 14.45
C MET A 1 -6.09 -7.42 15.07
N ALA A 2 -6.41 -6.83 16.23
CA ALA A 2 -5.47 -5.92 16.90
C ALA A 2 -4.12 -6.56 17.25
N GLU A 3 -4.11 -7.86 17.48
CA GLU A 3 -2.92 -8.60 17.85
C GLU A 3 -1.89 -8.77 16.72
N SER A 4 -2.31 -8.87 15.47
CA SER A 4 -1.41 -8.97 14.31
C SER A 4 -0.69 -7.67 13.96
N ALA A 5 -1.26 -6.53 14.34
CA ALA A 5 -0.70 -5.19 14.14
C ALA A 5 -0.17 -4.56 15.46
N SER A 6 0.01 -5.36 16.51
CA SER A 6 0.50 -4.88 17.81
C SER A 6 1.88 -4.22 17.69
N PRO A 7 2.11 -3.06 18.35
CA PRO A 7 3.42 -2.39 18.34
C PRO A 7 4.56 -3.23 18.93
N HIS A 8 4.22 -4.24 19.75
CA HIS A 8 5.20 -5.13 20.37
C HIS A 8 5.63 -6.32 19.49
N ARG A 9 4.99 -6.52 18.32
CA ARG A 9 5.43 -7.56 17.37
C ARG A 9 6.61 -7.09 16.55
N ASP A 10 7.51 -8.05 16.29
CA ASP A 10 8.66 -7.82 15.40
C ASP A 10 8.21 -7.41 14.00
N LEU A 11 9.06 -6.63 13.31
CA LEU A 11 8.83 -6.15 11.95
C LEU A 11 8.50 -7.32 11.00
N ALA A 12 9.21 -8.44 11.12
CA ALA A 12 9.07 -9.61 10.25
C ALA A 12 7.67 -10.27 10.27
N VAL A 13 6.89 -10.06 11.34
CA VAL A 13 5.55 -10.66 11.50
C VAL A 13 4.44 -9.61 11.57
N ASN A 14 4.77 -8.34 11.39
CA ASN A 14 3.84 -7.22 11.43
C ASN A 14 3.71 -6.56 10.06
N GLN A 15 2.75 -7.02 9.26
CA GLN A 15 2.51 -6.50 7.90
C GLN A 15 2.31 -4.98 7.86
N ALA A 16 1.70 -4.38 8.89
CA ALA A 16 1.45 -2.96 8.94
C ALA A 16 2.75 -2.15 9.09
N LYS A 17 3.70 -2.65 9.89
CA LYS A 17 5.02 -2.04 10.02
C LYS A 17 5.86 -2.22 8.75
N ASP A 18 5.84 -3.44 8.16
CA ASP A 18 6.56 -3.71 6.90
C ASP A 18 6.06 -2.79 5.78
N LEU A 19 4.73 -2.63 5.65
CA LEU A 19 4.15 -1.71 4.70
C LEU A 19 4.57 -0.25 4.98
N ALA A 20 4.53 0.19 6.24
CA ALA A 20 4.95 1.54 6.62
C ALA A 20 6.41 1.81 6.24
N CYS A 21 7.32 0.87 6.52
CA CYS A 21 8.72 0.98 6.12
C CYS A 21 8.88 1.04 4.59
N ALA A 22 8.14 0.21 3.85
CA ALA A 22 8.19 0.21 2.39
C ALA A 22 7.70 1.51 1.76
N LEU A 23 6.86 2.26 2.46
CA LEU A 23 6.24 3.52 2.01
C LEU A 23 6.94 4.78 2.54
N ALA A 24 7.92 4.64 3.44
CA ALA A 24 8.60 5.78 4.04
C ALA A 24 9.26 6.71 3.02
N ASP A 25 9.82 6.15 1.95
CA ASP A 25 10.51 6.81 0.84
C ASP A 25 9.77 6.74 -0.51
N ALA A 26 8.46 6.42 -0.50
CA ALA A 26 7.73 6.09 -1.71
C ALA A 26 6.47 6.94 -1.92
N GLU A 27 5.95 6.90 -3.15
CA GLU A 27 4.62 7.39 -3.52
C GLU A 27 3.65 6.20 -3.65
N PRO A 28 2.67 6.04 -2.73
CA PRO A 28 1.75 4.92 -2.77
C PRO A 28 0.78 5.01 -3.95
N LEU A 29 0.77 3.97 -4.79
CA LEU A 29 -0.27 3.69 -5.76
C LEU A 29 -1.10 2.52 -5.22
N THR A 30 -2.37 2.73 -4.88
CA THR A 30 -3.19 1.69 -4.26
C THR A 30 -4.22 1.13 -5.23
N TRP A 31 -4.35 -0.19 -5.26
CA TRP A 31 -5.29 -0.91 -6.12
C TRP A 31 -6.02 -2.01 -5.34
N GLY A 32 -7.25 -2.29 -5.76
CA GLY A 32 -8.04 -3.43 -5.27
C GLY A 32 -8.95 -3.93 -6.37
N GLY A 33 -8.98 -5.24 -6.59
CA GLY A 33 -9.73 -5.85 -7.67
C GLY A 33 -11.23 -5.85 -7.44
N SER A 34 -11.70 -6.36 -6.31
CA SER A 34 -13.13 -6.38 -5.98
C SER A 34 -13.66 -4.99 -5.62
N VAL A 35 -14.99 -4.84 -5.64
CA VAL A 35 -15.65 -3.57 -5.27
C VAL A 35 -15.24 -3.11 -3.86
N LEU A 36 -15.15 -4.04 -2.90
CA LEU A 36 -14.79 -3.69 -1.53
C LEU A 36 -13.29 -3.48 -1.36
N ALA A 37 -12.45 -4.26 -2.03
CA ALA A 37 -11.00 -4.02 -2.07
C ALA A 37 -10.69 -2.66 -2.73
N ALA A 38 -11.38 -2.27 -3.80
CA ALA A 38 -11.26 -0.96 -4.42
C ALA A 38 -11.73 0.18 -3.51
N ARG A 39 -12.75 -0.04 -2.67
CA ARG A 39 -13.14 0.93 -1.63
C ARG A 39 -12.09 1.04 -0.53
N ALA A 40 -11.54 -0.10 -0.08
CA ALA A 40 -10.48 -0.13 0.90
C ALA A 40 -9.23 0.60 0.38
N SER A 41 -8.85 0.39 -0.89
CA SER A 41 -7.70 1.06 -1.50
C SER A 41 -7.88 2.58 -1.55
N ARG A 42 -9.06 3.07 -1.94
CA ARG A 42 -9.38 4.52 -1.93
C ARG A 42 -9.31 5.11 -0.53
N ARG A 43 -9.86 4.40 0.46
CA ARG A 43 -9.83 4.83 1.84
C ARG A 43 -8.41 4.85 2.40
N LEU A 44 -7.60 3.84 2.06
CA LEU A 44 -6.20 3.79 2.44
C LEU A 44 -5.40 4.98 1.87
N ALA A 45 -5.54 5.27 0.58
CA ALA A 45 -4.88 6.42 -0.04
C ALA A 45 -5.31 7.76 0.61
N GLU A 46 -6.58 7.91 0.95
CA GLU A 46 -7.10 9.07 1.67
C GLU A 46 -6.47 9.21 3.06
N LEU A 47 -6.43 8.11 3.82
CA LEU A 47 -5.82 8.09 5.15
C LEU A 47 -4.34 8.45 5.09
N MET A 48 -3.59 7.89 4.14
CA MET A 48 -2.17 8.20 3.95
C MET A 48 -1.96 9.69 3.64
N ARG A 49 -2.75 10.28 2.73
CA ARG A 49 -2.65 11.71 2.44
C ARG A 49 -2.92 12.56 3.67
N ARG A 50 -3.95 12.23 4.45
CA ARG A 50 -4.29 12.99 5.68
C ARG A 50 -3.22 12.87 6.75
N ALA A 51 -2.68 11.66 6.93
CA ALA A 51 -1.72 11.40 8.00
C ALA A 51 -0.30 11.88 7.69
N THR A 52 0.07 11.96 6.42
CA THR A 52 1.46 12.26 6.03
C THR A 52 1.64 13.56 5.24
N GLY A 53 0.54 14.14 4.74
CA GLY A 53 0.60 15.27 3.80
C GLY A 53 1.20 14.91 2.43
N ARG A 54 1.51 13.62 2.18
CA ARG A 54 2.15 13.15 0.96
C ARG A 54 1.15 12.68 -0.08
N ILE A 55 1.58 12.61 -1.34
CA ILE A 55 0.78 12.06 -2.43
C ILE A 55 0.55 10.57 -2.19
N ALA A 56 -0.68 10.13 -2.31
CA ALA A 56 -1.08 8.73 -2.39
C ALA A 56 -2.28 8.64 -3.34
N LEU A 57 -2.18 7.77 -4.35
CA LEU A 57 -3.20 7.65 -5.40
C LEU A 57 -3.88 6.29 -5.32
N SER A 58 -5.20 6.27 -5.45
CA SER A 58 -5.96 5.05 -5.68
C SER A 58 -6.68 5.15 -7.02
N ALA A 59 -6.50 4.17 -7.88
CA ALA A 59 -7.15 4.12 -9.18
C ALA A 59 -7.40 2.67 -9.63
N ASP A 60 -8.11 2.51 -10.74
CA ASP A 60 -8.23 1.23 -11.43
C ASP A 60 -6.93 0.88 -12.19
N ALA A 61 -6.84 -0.36 -12.65
CA ALA A 61 -5.65 -0.85 -13.34
C ALA A 61 -5.31 -0.05 -14.61
N ALA A 62 -6.32 0.41 -15.35
CA ALA A 62 -6.11 1.15 -16.59
C ALA A 62 -5.47 2.52 -16.33
N ALA A 63 -5.92 3.21 -15.26
CA ALA A 63 -5.37 4.50 -14.87
C ALA A 63 -3.99 4.39 -14.18
N LEU A 64 -3.67 3.26 -13.53
CA LEU A 64 -2.35 3.03 -12.92
C LEU A 64 -1.27 2.69 -13.94
N ARG A 65 -1.61 2.02 -15.05
CA ARG A 65 -0.64 1.61 -16.08
C ARG A 65 0.29 2.75 -16.54
N PRO A 66 -0.19 3.89 -17.04
CA PRO A 66 0.69 4.96 -17.53
C PRO A 66 1.59 5.53 -16.43
N ILE A 67 1.15 5.51 -15.17
CA ILE A 67 1.95 5.99 -14.03
C ILE A 67 3.10 5.01 -13.75
N ILE A 68 2.83 3.71 -13.79
CA ILE A 68 3.85 2.68 -13.61
C ILE A 68 4.84 2.70 -14.78
N GLU A 69 4.36 2.84 -16.02
CA GLU A 69 5.19 2.90 -17.23
C GLU A 69 6.10 4.13 -17.25
N SER A 70 5.66 5.24 -16.66
CA SER A 70 6.44 6.48 -16.55
C SER A 70 7.33 6.55 -15.31
N ALA A 71 7.36 5.49 -14.49
CA ALA A 71 8.16 5.48 -13.26
C ALA A 71 9.65 5.72 -13.57
N PRO A 72 10.32 6.61 -12.82
CA PRO A 72 11.74 6.87 -13.03
C PRO A 72 12.54 5.59 -12.77
N ARG A 73 13.49 5.27 -13.65
CA ARG A 73 14.41 4.16 -13.45
C ARG A 73 15.28 4.42 -12.24
N ARG A 74 15.62 3.36 -11.52
CA ARG A 74 16.55 3.46 -10.40
C ARG A 74 17.93 3.82 -10.93
N ASP A 75 18.38 5.02 -10.65
CA ASP A 75 19.77 5.39 -10.85
C ASP A 75 20.54 5.04 -9.57
N LEU A 76 21.46 4.08 -9.69
CA LEU A 76 22.31 3.66 -8.56
C LEU A 76 23.40 4.69 -8.24
N PHE A 77 23.58 5.69 -9.09
CA PHE A 77 24.57 6.75 -8.97
C PHE A 77 23.95 8.12 -8.70
N SER A 78 22.62 8.21 -8.55
CA SER A 78 21.97 9.47 -8.20
C SER A 78 22.41 9.90 -6.79
N ASP A 79 22.81 11.15 -6.69
CA ASP A 79 23.15 11.77 -5.41
C ASP A 79 21.87 12.39 -4.83
N PRO A 80 21.35 11.89 -3.68
CA PRO A 80 20.13 12.42 -3.07
C PRO A 80 20.20 13.91 -2.75
N ASP A 81 21.42 14.44 -2.51
CA ASP A 81 21.64 15.85 -2.17
C ASP A 81 21.60 16.77 -3.40
N LEU A 82 21.91 16.23 -4.59
CA LEU A 82 21.95 17.00 -5.84
C LEU A 82 20.67 16.83 -6.68
N ASP A 83 20.10 15.62 -6.72
CA ASP A 83 18.98 15.29 -7.60
C ASP A 83 17.61 15.47 -6.93
N GLY A 84 17.58 15.81 -5.64
CA GLY A 84 16.37 15.92 -4.84
C GLY A 84 15.77 14.54 -4.52
N GLU A 85 14.94 14.45 -3.48
CA GLU A 85 14.22 13.23 -3.13
C GLU A 85 13.13 12.90 -4.19
N SER A 86 13.51 12.27 -5.29
CA SER A 86 12.54 11.67 -6.21
C SER A 86 11.96 10.40 -5.58
N ARG A 87 10.79 10.53 -4.96
CA ARG A 87 10.08 9.36 -4.41
C ARG A 87 9.56 8.52 -5.56
N ARG A 88 9.90 7.23 -5.48
CA ARG A 88 9.46 6.27 -6.50
C ARG A 88 8.08 5.70 -6.16
N PRO A 89 7.25 5.38 -7.16
CA PRO A 89 5.99 4.72 -6.91
C PRO A 89 6.18 3.33 -6.29
N VAL A 90 5.23 2.96 -5.42
CA VAL A 90 5.08 1.60 -4.88
C VAL A 90 3.63 1.18 -5.06
N LEU A 91 3.39 0.07 -5.74
CA LEU A 91 2.04 -0.48 -5.88
C LEU A 91 1.65 -1.19 -4.58
N VAL A 92 0.55 -0.77 -3.98
CA VAL A 92 -0.08 -1.42 -2.83
C VAL A 92 -1.35 -2.12 -3.27
N VAL A 93 -1.34 -3.45 -3.24
CA VAL A 93 -2.48 -4.29 -3.61
C VAL A 93 -3.30 -4.60 -2.37
N MET A 94 -4.59 -4.27 -2.38
CA MET A 94 -5.55 -4.68 -1.36
C MET A 94 -6.09 -6.06 -1.74
N ASP A 95 -5.56 -7.12 -1.13
CA ASP A 95 -5.86 -8.50 -1.45
C ASP A 95 -6.93 -9.06 -0.51
N ASP A 96 -8.16 -9.11 -0.99
CA ASP A 96 -9.31 -9.65 -0.28
C ASP A 96 -9.58 -11.14 -0.57
N ALA A 97 -8.60 -11.83 -1.14
CA ALA A 97 -8.68 -13.23 -1.57
C ALA A 97 -9.76 -13.52 -2.65
N ALA A 98 -10.28 -12.49 -3.32
CA ALA A 98 -11.20 -12.69 -4.43
C ALA A 98 -10.43 -13.04 -5.71
N THR A 99 -10.80 -14.14 -6.37
CA THR A 99 -10.12 -14.65 -7.57
C THR A 99 -10.55 -13.99 -8.87
N GLU A 100 -11.66 -13.23 -8.85
CA GLU A 100 -12.27 -12.64 -10.04
C GLU A 100 -11.34 -11.69 -10.82
N HIS A 101 -10.39 -11.06 -10.15
CA HIS A 101 -9.46 -10.07 -10.71
C HIS A 101 -7.99 -10.52 -10.70
N GLU A 102 -7.74 -11.80 -10.53
CA GLU A 102 -6.39 -12.35 -10.42
C GLU A 102 -5.55 -12.12 -11.69
N VAL A 103 -6.19 -12.15 -12.87
CA VAL A 103 -5.52 -11.87 -14.15
C VAL A 103 -5.03 -10.42 -14.18
N THR A 104 -5.91 -9.47 -13.86
CA THR A 104 -5.58 -8.03 -13.83
C THR A 104 -4.49 -7.74 -12.79
N ARG A 105 -4.54 -8.40 -11.63
CA ARG A 105 -3.52 -8.29 -10.60
C ARG A 105 -2.16 -8.73 -11.13
N ARG A 106 -2.08 -9.91 -11.75
CA ARG A 106 -0.82 -10.43 -12.33
C ARG A 106 -0.27 -9.53 -13.42
N GLU A 107 -1.13 -8.98 -14.27
CA GLU A 107 -0.72 -8.02 -15.31
C GLU A 107 -0.11 -6.76 -14.69
N LEU A 108 -0.69 -6.20 -13.63
CA LEU A 108 -0.13 -5.06 -12.91
C LEU A 108 1.20 -5.40 -12.24
N GLU A 109 1.29 -6.55 -11.58
CA GLU A 109 2.52 -7.01 -10.93
C GLU A 109 3.65 -7.24 -11.95
N GLN A 110 3.34 -7.82 -13.12
CA GLN A 110 4.29 -7.98 -14.22
C GLN A 110 4.76 -6.62 -14.77
N LEU A 111 3.83 -5.68 -14.96
CA LEU A 111 4.18 -4.33 -15.40
C LEU A 111 5.11 -3.64 -14.38
N CYS A 112 4.81 -3.76 -13.10
CA CYS A 112 5.65 -3.24 -12.02
C CYS A 112 7.06 -3.87 -12.07
N ALA A 113 7.16 -5.17 -12.31
CA ALA A 113 8.45 -5.86 -12.43
C ALA A 113 9.27 -5.34 -13.63
N VAL A 114 8.64 -5.08 -14.78
CA VAL A 114 9.30 -4.53 -15.98
C VAL A 114 9.85 -3.12 -15.72
N HIS A 115 9.14 -2.31 -14.94
CA HIS A 115 9.50 -0.91 -14.65
C HIS A 115 10.22 -0.73 -13.30
N ASP A 116 10.65 -1.82 -12.66
CA ASP A 116 11.32 -1.81 -11.34
C ASP A 116 10.51 -1.06 -10.26
N VAL A 117 9.18 -1.17 -10.31
CA VAL A 117 8.26 -0.65 -9.30
C VAL A 117 8.03 -1.73 -8.24
N ARG A 118 8.26 -1.39 -6.99
CA ARG A 118 8.01 -2.33 -5.87
C ARG A 118 6.52 -2.60 -5.71
N VAL A 119 6.17 -3.85 -5.38
CA VAL A 119 4.80 -4.25 -5.04
C VAL A 119 4.73 -4.64 -3.57
N ARG A 120 3.68 -4.25 -2.89
CA ARG A 120 3.32 -4.66 -1.53
C ARG A 120 1.86 -5.06 -1.49
N SER A 121 1.55 -6.14 -0.78
CA SER A 121 0.18 -6.59 -0.62
C SER A 121 -0.28 -6.41 0.82
N VAL A 122 -1.47 -5.86 0.99
CA VAL A 122 -2.21 -5.90 2.25
C VAL A 122 -3.12 -7.11 2.17
N THR A 123 -2.79 -8.16 2.91
CA THR A 123 -3.49 -9.44 2.90
C THR A 123 -4.40 -9.58 4.11
N LEU A 124 -5.33 -10.52 4.05
CA LEU A 124 -6.22 -10.83 5.15
C LEU A 124 -5.43 -11.43 6.33
N PRO A 125 -5.76 -11.06 7.58
CA PRO A 125 -5.14 -11.66 8.75
C PRO A 125 -5.63 -13.10 8.97
N LEU A 126 -4.87 -13.86 9.74
CA LEU A 126 -5.25 -15.23 10.13
C LEU A 126 -6.68 -15.27 10.69
N GLY A 127 -7.46 -16.25 10.23
CA GLY A 127 -8.85 -16.45 10.63
C GLY A 127 -9.89 -15.71 9.80
N ILE A 128 -9.46 -14.91 8.80
CA ILE A 128 -10.32 -14.33 7.79
C ILE A 128 -9.83 -14.84 6.43
N ASP A 129 -10.70 -15.47 5.67
CA ASP A 129 -10.41 -16.10 4.39
C ASP A 129 -11.48 -15.79 3.33
N GLU A 130 -11.40 -16.45 2.19
CA GLU A 130 -12.38 -16.34 1.09
C GLU A 130 -13.81 -16.71 1.49
N ARG A 131 -13.99 -17.52 2.56
CA ARG A 131 -15.30 -17.97 3.09
C ARG A 131 -15.90 -16.95 4.05
N SER A 132 -15.10 -16.04 4.56
CA SER A 132 -15.56 -14.94 5.41
C SER A 132 -16.45 -13.98 4.61
N SER A 133 -17.34 -13.28 5.29
CA SER A 133 -18.18 -12.30 4.59
C SER A 133 -17.34 -11.24 3.90
N SER A 134 -17.82 -10.71 2.78
CA SER A 134 -17.13 -9.63 2.07
C SER A 134 -16.94 -8.38 2.94
N MET A 135 -17.84 -8.16 3.90
CA MET A 135 -17.71 -7.06 4.87
C MET A 135 -16.56 -7.32 5.85
N ASP A 136 -16.42 -8.55 6.37
CA ASP A 136 -15.32 -8.89 7.29
C ASP A 136 -13.97 -8.73 6.60
N ARG A 137 -13.87 -9.19 5.35
CA ARG A 137 -12.67 -9.01 4.51
C ARG A 137 -12.35 -7.53 4.29
N TYR A 138 -13.36 -6.73 3.93
CA TYR A 138 -13.20 -5.28 3.77
C TYR A 138 -12.69 -4.60 5.05
N VAL A 139 -13.33 -4.88 6.20
CA VAL A 139 -12.95 -4.30 7.50
C VAL A 139 -11.54 -4.73 7.88
N ALA A 140 -11.17 -5.99 7.62
CA ALA A 140 -9.83 -6.50 7.88
C ALA A 140 -8.76 -5.75 7.10
N LEU A 141 -8.95 -5.58 5.78
CA LEU A 141 -8.04 -4.82 4.92
C LEU A 141 -7.93 -3.36 5.36
N LEU A 142 -9.08 -2.73 5.67
CA LEU A 142 -9.10 -1.34 6.11
C LEU A 142 -8.34 -1.13 7.41
N LEU A 143 -8.51 -2.04 8.39
CA LEU A 143 -7.78 -1.98 9.66
C LEU A 143 -6.27 -2.17 9.46
N GLN A 144 -5.84 -3.14 8.67
CA GLN A 144 -4.43 -3.35 8.36
C GLN A 144 -3.80 -2.11 7.71
N GLY A 145 -4.47 -1.55 6.71
CA GLY A 145 -4.04 -0.31 6.05
C GLY A 145 -4.01 0.88 7.00
N SER A 146 -4.99 1.00 7.91
CA SER A 146 -5.05 2.07 8.91
C SER A 146 -3.87 1.98 9.88
N PHE A 147 -3.54 0.79 10.39
CA PHE A 147 -2.36 0.60 11.25
C PHE A 147 -1.06 0.94 10.50
N ALA A 148 -0.93 0.53 9.24
CA ALA A 148 0.24 0.89 8.44
C ALA A 148 0.37 2.41 8.27
N THR A 149 -0.75 3.11 8.07
CA THR A 149 -0.77 4.57 7.96
C THR A 149 -0.32 5.24 9.27
N VAL A 150 -0.77 4.73 10.43
CA VAL A 150 -0.33 5.24 11.74
C VAL A 150 1.16 5.03 11.93
N TYR A 151 1.69 3.84 11.62
CA TYR A 151 3.13 3.58 11.70
C TYR A 151 3.93 4.46 10.73
N LEU A 152 3.41 4.70 9.53
CA LEU A 152 4.04 5.59 8.57
C LEU A 152 4.09 7.03 9.09
N ALA A 153 2.99 7.55 9.66
CA ALA A 153 2.93 8.88 10.24
C ALA A 153 3.89 9.02 11.43
N LEU A 154 3.97 8.00 12.29
CA LEU A 154 4.95 7.94 13.39
C LEU A 154 6.38 7.99 12.87
N GLY A 155 6.72 7.17 11.88
CA GLY A 155 8.06 7.12 11.29
C GLY A 155 8.46 8.42 10.57
N LEU A 156 7.49 9.25 10.18
CA LEU A 156 7.69 10.54 9.53
C LEU A 156 7.58 11.73 10.50
N ASP A 157 7.40 11.47 11.80
CA ASP A 157 7.23 12.47 12.87
C ASP A 157 6.03 13.43 12.64
N ARG A 158 4.93 12.88 12.07
CA ARG A 158 3.74 13.68 11.68
C ARG A 158 2.56 13.53 12.63
N LEU A 159 2.69 12.87 13.79
CA LEU A 159 1.58 12.63 14.71
C LEU A 159 1.08 13.91 15.41
N GLU A 160 1.94 14.86 15.64
CA GLU A 160 1.57 16.12 16.31
C GLU A 160 0.60 16.98 15.48
N GLU A 161 0.62 16.82 14.15
CA GLU A 161 -0.26 17.55 13.23
C GLU A 161 -1.68 16.93 13.10
N MET A 162 -1.89 15.75 13.70
CA MET A 162 -3.18 15.02 13.62
C MET A 162 -4.13 15.29 14.80
N SER A 163 -3.78 16.14 15.75
CA SER A 163 -4.57 16.45 16.97
C SER A 163 -5.53 17.61 16.78
#